data_c575a63b54fb0456bcee9d24a67591c5
#
_entry.id   c575a63b54fb0456bcee9d24a67591c5
#
_cell.length_a   1.000
_cell.length_b   1.000
_cell.length_c   1.000
_cell.angle_alpha   90.00
_cell.angle_beta   90.00
_cell.angle_gamma   90.00
#
_symmetry.space_group_name_H-M   'P 1'
#
loop_
_entity.id
_entity.type
_entity.pdbx_description
1 polymer ?
#
loop_
_entity_poly.entity_id
_entity_poly.type
_entity_poly.pdbx_seq_one_letter_code
_entity_poly.pdbx_strand_id
1 'polypeptide(L)'
;TCFDIEIDHISTLKDANGVPRAFKLVVDVEGDQETFMEKLNKQFHRVFLEGLQERGGPIPKVEWHPILMEKRGYASSFSVKVNLRETVLKIYNSNADEKLRMGKGWDFIKDVRFANAKAKLAFAPVRIWHKEGKAGVALQASLLVVDESDQRPALSGCFGEDAL
;
A
#
# COMPACT_ATOMS: atom_id res chain seq x y z
N THR A 1 -11.40 6.23 3.97
CA THR A 1 -10.28 7.06 4.44
C THR A 1 -9.30 7.32 3.31
N CYS A 2 -8.94 8.57 3.10
CA CYS A 2 -7.99 8.96 2.06
C CYS A 2 -6.77 9.62 2.71
N PHE A 3 -5.59 9.12 2.40
CA PHE A 3 -4.34 9.60 2.95
C PHE A 3 -3.47 10.22 1.87
N ASP A 4 -2.78 11.29 2.22
CA ASP A 4 -1.61 11.76 1.47
C ASP A 4 -0.39 11.03 2.06
N ILE A 5 0.31 10.28 1.23
CA ILE A 5 1.37 9.37 1.67
C ILE A 5 2.62 9.51 0.82
N GLU A 6 3.69 8.94 1.34
CA GLU A 6 4.90 8.70 0.56
C GLU A 6 5.09 7.19 0.43
N ILE A 7 5.30 6.73 -0.79
CA ILE A 7 5.49 5.31 -1.08
C ILE A 7 6.91 4.92 -0.76
N ASP A 8 7.10 3.89 0.06
CA ASP A 8 8.42 3.33 0.31
C ASP A 8 8.83 2.43 -0.87
N HIS A 9 8.02 1.43 -1.17
CA HIS A 9 8.26 0.54 -2.30
C HIS A 9 7.00 -0.26 -2.65
N ILE A 10 7.06 -0.99 -3.75
CA ILE A 10 6.04 -1.97 -4.10
C ILE A 10 6.64 -3.35 -4.27
N SER A 11 5.81 -4.37 -4.11
CA SER A 11 6.18 -5.76 -4.35
C SER A 11 5.07 -6.41 -5.18
N THR A 12 5.39 -6.80 -6.40
CA THR A 12 4.39 -7.35 -7.32
C THR A 12 4.00 -8.78 -6.96
N LEU A 13 2.72 -9.08 -7.15
CA LEU A 13 2.15 -10.41 -6.99
C LEU A 13 1.74 -10.92 -8.37
N LYS A 14 2.41 -11.96 -8.83
CA LYS A 14 2.20 -12.51 -10.17
C LYS A 14 1.33 -13.76 -10.12
N ASP A 15 0.58 -13.99 -11.20
CA ASP A 15 -0.16 -15.23 -11.37
C ASP A 15 0.77 -16.37 -11.86
N ALA A 16 0.18 -17.54 -12.12
CA ALA A 16 0.92 -18.71 -12.57
C ALA A 16 1.67 -18.48 -13.89
N ASN A 17 1.21 -17.53 -14.71
CA ASN A 17 1.82 -17.20 -16.00
C ASN A 17 2.83 -16.05 -15.90
N GLY A 18 3.12 -15.59 -14.69
CA GLY A 18 4.05 -14.49 -14.46
C GLY A 18 3.47 -13.11 -14.75
N VAL A 19 2.17 -12.99 -14.94
CA VAL A 19 1.49 -11.71 -15.18
C VAL A 19 1.14 -11.06 -13.84
N PRO A 20 1.54 -9.80 -13.60
CA PRO A 20 1.16 -9.12 -12.37
C PRO A 20 -0.35 -8.91 -12.29
N ARG A 21 -0.94 -9.33 -11.18
CA ARG A 21 -2.37 -9.16 -10.90
C ARG A 21 -2.66 -8.19 -9.78
N ALA A 22 -1.68 -8.01 -8.93
CA ALA A 22 -1.77 -7.12 -7.79
C ALA A 22 -0.36 -6.73 -7.37
N PHE A 23 -0.27 -5.74 -6.53
CA PHE A 23 1.00 -5.48 -5.85
C PHE A 23 0.73 -5.04 -4.41
N LYS A 24 1.71 -5.29 -3.58
CA LYS A 24 1.71 -4.81 -2.20
C LYS A 24 2.40 -3.44 -2.20
N LEU A 25 1.66 -2.44 -1.75
CA LEU A 25 2.14 -1.08 -1.63
C LEU A 25 2.56 -0.86 -0.17
N VAL A 26 3.82 -0.54 0.04
CA VAL A 26 4.33 -0.20 1.38
C VAL A 26 4.47 1.31 1.44
N VAL A 27 3.80 1.92 2.41
CA VAL A 27 3.72 3.37 2.54
C VAL A 27 4.20 3.81 3.91
N ASP A 28 4.87 4.96 3.95
CA ASP A 28 5.33 5.56 5.18
C ASP A 28 4.26 6.50 5.72
N VAL A 29 4.09 6.48 7.02
CA VAL A 29 3.13 7.35 7.72
C VAL A 29 3.77 7.96 8.94
N GLU A 30 3.29 9.15 9.29
CA GLU A 30 3.70 9.85 10.50
C GLU A 30 2.57 10.73 11.01
N GLY A 31 2.70 11.23 12.23
CA GLY A 31 1.74 12.15 12.82
C GLY A 31 0.35 11.56 12.99
N ASP A 32 -0.67 12.29 12.57
CA ASP A 32 -2.07 11.91 12.74
C ASP A 32 -2.43 10.62 12.01
N GLN A 33 -1.82 10.38 10.86
CA GLN A 33 -2.05 9.15 10.09
C GLN A 33 -1.52 7.94 10.84
N GLU A 34 -0.34 8.06 11.44
CA GLU A 34 0.23 6.99 12.27
C GLU A 34 -0.68 6.69 13.46
N THR A 35 -1.13 7.73 14.14
CA THR A 35 -2.05 7.60 15.28
C THR A 35 -3.35 6.91 14.88
N PHE A 36 -3.91 7.28 13.72
CA PHE A 36 -5.11 6.64 13.19
C PHE A 36 -4.88 5.14 12.96
N MET A 37 -3.75 4.79 12.33
CA MET A 37 -3.44 3.39 12.03
C MET A 37 -3.18 2.57 13.29
N GLU A 38 -2.60 3.16 14.32
CA GLU A 38 -2.44 2.51 15.63
C GLU A 38 -3.79 2.18 16.27
N LYS A 39 -4.73 3.14 16.23
CA LYS A 39 -6.08 2.93 16.75
C LYS A 39 -6.82 1.84 15.98
N LEU A 40 -6.69 1.86 14.66
CA LEU A 40 -7.29 0.85 13.79
C LEU A 40 -6.75 -0.54 14.15
N ASN A 41 -5.45 -0.66 14.32
CA ASN A 41 -4.81 -1.90 14.71
C ASN A 41 -5.35 -2.44 16.04
N LYS A 42 -5.42 -1.59 17.05
CA LYS A 42 -5.94 -1.98 18.36
C LYS A 42 -7.39 -2.44 18.31
N GLN A 43 -8.20 -1.74 17.51
CA GLN A 43 -9.61 -2.08 17.33
C GLN A 43 -9.79 -3.46 16.71
N PHE A 44 -9.06 -3.75 15.64
CA PHE A 44 -9.16 -5.05 14.96
C PHE A 44 -8.57 -6.18 15.79
N HIS A 45 -7.49 -5.92 16.49
CA HIS A 45 -6.91 -6.91 17.41
C HIS A 45 -7.92 -7.29 18.50
N ARG A 46 -8.60 -6.31 19.08
CA ARG A 46 -9.63 -6.55 20.09
C ARG A 46 -10.78 -7.37 19.51
N VAL A 47 -11.28 -7.00 18.33
CA VAL A 47 -12.36 -7.74 17.66
C VAL A 47 -11.96 -9.19 17.40
N PHE A 48 -10.74 -9.41 17.00
CA PHE A 48 -10.21 -10.75 16.77
C PHE A 48 -10.19 -11.57 18.06
N LEU A 49 -9.71 -11.00 19.15
CA LEU A 49 -9.65 -11.68 20.45
C LEU A 49 -11.06 -12.00 20.98
N GLU A 50 -11.99 -11.07 20.83
CA GLU A 50 -13.39 -11.28 21.21
C GLU A 50 -14.01 -12.44 20.40
N GLY A 51 -13.72 -12.49 19.11
CA GLY A 51 -14.18 -13.58 18.24
C GLY A 51 -13.64 -14.94 18.66
N LEU A 52 -12.38 -15.00 19.09
CA LEU A 52 -11.80 -16.25 19.60
C LEU A 52 -12.48 -16.69 20.91
N GLN A 53 -12.80 -15.74 21.79
CA GLN A 53 -13.49 -16.04 23.03
C GLN A 53 -14.92 -16.55 22.79
N GLU A 54 -15.63 -15.97 21.84
CA GLU A 54 -16.98 -16.35 21.49
C GLU A 54 -17.10 -17.77 20.96
N ARG A 55 -16.05 -18.28 20.34
CA ARG A 55 -16.03 -19.66 19.87
C ARG A 55 -16.16 -20.69 20.97
N GLY A 56 -15.77 -20.33 22.21
CA GLY A 56 -15.68 -21.26 23.31
C GLY A 56 -14.49 -22.21 23.18
N GLY A 57 -14.22 -22.98 24.22
CA GLY A 57 -13.09 -23.88 24.27
C GLY A 57 -11.75 -23.17 24.52
N PRO A 58 -10.64 -23.90 24.44
CA PRO A 58 -9.33 -23.32 24.66
C PRO A 58 -9.02 -22.26 23.61
N ILE A 59 -8.51 -21.10 24.05
CA ILE A 59 -8.11 -20.03 23.14
C ILE A 59 -6.77 -20.42 22.52
N PRO A 60 -6.68 -20.55 21.18
CA PRO A 60 -5.41 -20.85 20.54
C PRO A 60 -4.42 -19.70 20.74
N LYS A 61 -3.16 -20.07 20.83
CA LYS A 61 -2.09 -19.07 20.90
C LYS A 61 -1.83 -18.55 19.51
N VAL A 62 -2.14 -17.27 19.29
CA VAL A 62 -2.02 -16.62 17.99
C VAL A 62 -1.14 -15.38 18.12
N GLU A 63 -0.16 -15.27 17.24
CA GLU A 63 0.66 -14.07 17.13
C GLU A 63 -0.05 -13.05 16.24
N TRP A 64 -0.32 -11.87 16.80
CA TRP A 64 -0.93 -10.79 16.04
C TRP A 64 0.12 -9.99 15.30
N HIS A 65 -0.07 -9.86 13.98
CA HIS A 65 0.75 -8.98 13.16
C HIS A 65 0.16 -7.58 13.18
N PRO A 66 0.85 -6.60 13.77
CA PRO A 66 0.34 -5.23 13.79
C PRO A 66 0.29 -4.65 12.38
N ILE A 67 -0.67 -3.75 12.16
CA ILE A 67 -0.80 -3.05 10.88
C ILE A 67 0.45 -2.21 10.61
N LEU A 68 0.89 -1.45 11.63
CA LEU A 68 2.09 -0.63 11.50
C LEU A 68 3.34 -1.44 11.80
N MET A 69 4.33 -1.27 10.95
CA MET A 69 5.68 -1.80 11.16
C MET A 69 6.61 -0.65 11.46
N GLU A 70 7.25 -0.69 12.62
CA GLU A 70 8.23 0.30 13.01
C GLU A 70 9.59 -0.09 12.43
N LYS A 71 10.24 0.87 11.79
CA LYS A 71 11.62 0.71 11.33
C LYS A 71 12.50 1.60 12.22
N ARG A 72 13.52 1.01 12.78
CA ARG A 72 14.44 1.72 13.66
C ARG A 72 15.07 2.92 12.95
N GLY A 73 14.80 4.12 13.46
CA GLY A 73 15.32 5.36 12.87
C GLY A 73 14.57 5.86 11.65
N TYR A 74 13.44 5.24 11.30
CA TYR A 74 12.64 5.61 10.14
C TYR A 74 11.18 5.75 10.53
N ALA A 75 10.39 6.34 9.64
CA ALA A 75 8.96 6.45 9.82
C ALA A 75 8.32 5.06 9.88
N SER A 76 7.21 4.95 10.59
CA SER A 76 6.41 3.73 10.58
C SER A 76 5.81 3.51 9.18
N SER A 77 5.56 2.26 8.83
CA SER A 77 5.00 1.91 7.54
C SER A 77 3.88 0.89 7.67
N PHE A 78 3.00 0.85 6.68
CA PHE A 78 2.01 -0.22 6.56
C PHE A 78 1.86 -0.65 5.11
N SER A 79 1.26 -1.81 4.92
CA SER A 79 1.09 -2.40 3.59
C SER A 79 -0.37 -2.42 3.19
N VAL A 80 -0.63 -2.14 1.92
CA VAL A 80 -1.95 -2.19 1.33
C VAL A 80 -1.86 -2.96 0.02
N LYS A 81 -2.81 -3.84 -0.22
CA LYS A 81 -2.90 -4.55 -1.51
C LYS A 81 -3.58 -3.66 -2.54
N VAL A 82 -2.92 -3.49 -3.66
CA VAL A 82 -3.51 -2.85 -4.85
C VAL A 82 -3.91 -3.95 -5.81
N ASN A 83 -5.22 -4.13 -5.99
CA ASN A 83 -5.76 -5.10 -6.93
C ASN A 83 -5.91 -4.42 -8.28
N LEU A 84 -5.17 -4.90 -9.28
CA LEU A 84 -5.14 -4.25 -10.59
C LEU A 84 -6.47 -4.27 -11.35
N ARG A 85 -7.42 -5.11 -10.92
CA ARG A 85 -8.76 -5.15 -11.50
C ARG A 85 -9.74 -4.21 -10.80
N GLU A 86 -9.59 -4.04 -9.50
CA GLU A 86 -10.61 -3.37 -8.67
C GLU A 86 -10.20 -1.97 -8.24
N THR A 87 -8.91 -1.77 -7.94
CA THR A 87 -8.42 -0.47 -7.49
C THR A 87 -8.45 0.53 -8.65
N VAL A 88 -9.03 1.71 -8.38
CA VAL A 88 -8.97 2.81 -9.34
C VAL A 88 -7.56 3.39 -9.33
N LEU A 89 -6.89 3.36 -10.47
CA LEU A 89 -5.52 3.84 -10.62
C LEU A 89 -5.51 5.14 -11.40
N LYS A 90 -4.83 6.14 -10.88
CA LYS A 90 -4.64 7.42 -11.55
C LYS A 90 -3.19 7.85 -11.43
N ILE A 91 -2.71 8.54 -12.45
CA ILE A 91 -1.38 9.14 -12.45
C ILE A 91 -1.55 10.63 -12.63
N TYR A 92 -1.00 11.39 -11.71
CA TYR A 92 -0.99 12.84 -11.78
C TYR A 92 0.41 13.32 -12.17
N ASN A 93 0.47 14.23 -13.14
CA ASN A 93 1.71 14.86 -13.55
C ASN A 93 1.43 16.31 -13.94
N SER A 94 1.88 17.24 -13.11
CA SER A 94 1.65 18.67 -13.32
C SER A 94 2.36 19.22 -14.57
N ASN A 95 3.36 18.50 -15.09
CA ASN A 95 4.15 18.90 -16.23
C ASN A 95 3.64 18.33 -17.56
N ALA A 96 2.65 17.43 -17.51
CA ALA A 96 2.09 16.83 -18.71
C ALA A 96 0.89 17.66 -19.22
N ASP A 97 0.60 17.54 -20.51
CA ASP A 97 -0.59 18.18 -21.10
C ASP A 97 -1.86 17.65 -20.47
N GLU A 98 -1.95 16.34 -20.34
CA GLU A 98 -3.02 15.69 -19.60
C GLU A 98 -2.52 15.43 -18.17
N LYS A 99 -2.88 16.33 -17.25
CA LYS A 99 -2.34 16.31 -15.89
C LYS A 99 -2.80 15.11 -15.08
N LEU A 100 -3.99 14.63 -15.30
CA LEU A 100 -4.54 13.48 -14.59
C LEU A 100 -4.99 12.42 -15.60
N ARG A 101 -4.38 11.25 -15.52
CA ARG A 101 -4.71 10.11 -16.38
C ARG A 101 -5.27 8.98 -15.54
N MET A 102 -6.27 8.29 -16.05
CA MET A 102 -6.87 7.12 -15.41
C MET A 102 -6.71 5.91 -16.31
N GLY A 103 -6.41 4.77 -15.74
CA GLY A 103 -6.25 3.53 -16.47
C GLY A 103 -6.41 2.33 -15.59
N LYS A 104 -6.24 1.15 -16.17
CA LYS A 104 -6.34 -0.12 -15.48
C LYS A 104 -5.21 -1.05 -15.87
N GLY A 105 -4.92 -1.96 -14.97
CA GLY A 105 -3.98 -3.04 -15.23
C GLY A 105 -2.52 -2.63 -15.10
N TRP A 106 -1.69 -3.65 -15.21
CA TRP A 106 -0.25 -3.48 -15.03
C TRP A 106 0.37 -2.56 -16.09
N ASP A 107 -0.09 -2.66 -17.36
CA ASP A 107 0.48 -1.85 -18.43
C ASP A 107 0.31 -0.36 -18.22
N PHE A 108 -0.75 0.06 -17.54
CA PHE A 108 -0.97 1.46 -17.23
C PHE A 108 0.03 2.00 -16.21
N ILE A 109 0.39 1.17 -15.22
CA ILE A 109 1.14 1.62 -14.03
C ILE A 109 2.59 1.14 -14.01
N LYS A 110 2.98 0.24 -14.90
CA LYS A 110 4.29 -0.45 -14.85
C LYS A 110 5.50 0.49 -14.95
N ASP A 111 5.36 1.61 -15.64
CA ASP A 111 6.46 2.54 -15.88
C ASP A 111 6.56 3.64 -14.81
N VAL A 112 5.65 3.64 -13.85
CA VAL A 112 5.68 4.61 -12.76
C VAL A 112 6.77 4.23 -11.76
N ARG A 113 7.52 5.21 -11.33
CA ARG A 113 8.48 5.03 -10.25
C ARG A 113 7.76 5.19 -8.93
N PHE A 114 7.60 4.08 -8.22
CA PHE A 114 6.88 4.09 -6.96
C PHE A 114 7.74 4.52 -5.79
N ALA A 115 8.99 4.14 -5.76
CA ALA A 115 9.86 4.43 -4.63
C ALA A 115 9.97 5.94 -4.41
N ASN A 116 9.67 6.37 -3.18
CA ASN A 116 9.70 7.76 -2.75
C ASN A 116 8.68 8.67 -3.46
N ALA A 117 7.74 8.11 -4.21
CA ALA A 117 6.71 8.90 -4.87
C ALA A 117 5.66 9.35 -3.85
N LYS A 118 5.12 10.55 -4.07
CA LYS A 118 3.96 11.02 -3.31
C LYS A 118 2.69 10.47 -3.96
N ALA A 119 1.71 10.17 -3.14
CA ALA A 119 0.49 9.59 -3.63
C ALA A 119 -0.69 9.93 -2.72
N LYS A 120 -1.89 9.78 -3.28
CA LYS A 120 -3.13 9.77 -2.50
C LYS A 120 -3.65 8.34 -2.50
N LEU A 121 -4.00 7.86 -1.33
CA LEU A 121 -4.42 6.49 -1.13
C LEU A 121 -5.72 6.44 -0.35
N ALA A 122 -6.74 5.82 -0.94
CA ALA A 122 -7.95 5.44 -0.22
C ALA A 122 -7.96 3.93 -0.08
N PHE A 123 -8.21 3.46 1.12
CA PHE A 123 -8.17 2.03 1.42
C PHE A 123 -9.17 1.67 2.51
N ALA A 124 -9.42 0.38 2.64
CA ALA A 124 -10.28 -0.15 3.69
C ALA A 124 -9.78 -1.51 4.14
N PRO A 125 -10.06 -1.89 5.39
CA PRO A 125 -9.84 -3.26 5.82
C PRO A 125 -10.88 -4.15 5.14
N VAL A 126 -10.44 -5.28 4.60
CA VAL A 126 -11.33 -6.21 3.88
C VAL A 126 -11.56 -7.49 4.64
N ARG A 127 -10.63 -7.89 5.52
CA ARG A 127 -10.79 -9.08 6.36
C ARG A 127 -9.71 -9.11 7.43
N ILE A 128 -9.96 -9.94 8.44
CA ILE A 128 -8.93 -10.40 9.36
C ILE A 128 -8.51 -11.79 8.86
N TRP A 129 -7.24 -11.94 8.54
CA TRP A 129 -6.70 -13.23 8.16
C TRP A 129 -6.14 -13.97 9.37
N HIS A 130 -6.22 -15.30 9.33
CA HIS A 130 -5.71 -16.17 10.39
C HIS A 130 -5.11 -17.41 9.73
N LYS A 131 -3.83 -17.59 9.87
CA LYS A 131 -3.12 -18.70 9.21
C LYS A 131 -1.87 -19.06 9.99
N GLU A 132 -1.68 -20.37 10.24
CA GLU A 132 -0.47 -20.92 10.81
C GLU A 132 -0.05 -20.26 12.14
N GLY A 133 -1.01 -20.03 13.02
CA GLY A 133 -0.73 -19.43 14.33
C GLY A 133 -0.50 -17.93 14.32
N LYS A 134 -0.76 -17.28 13.20
CA LYS A 134 -0.61 -15.84 13.02
C LYS A 134 -1.91 -15.23 12.53
N ALA A 135 -2.16 -13.99 12.87
CA ALA A 135 -3.34 -13.27 12.40
C ALA A 135 -3.02 -11.79 12.18
N GLY A 136 -3.81 -11.14 11.38
CA GLY A 136 -3.65 -9.73 11.09
C GLY A 136 -4.78 -9.20 10.23
N VAL A 137 -4.67 -7.93 9.84
CA VAL A 137 -5.67 -7.26 9.02
C VAL A 137 -5.17 -7.13 7.59
N ALA A 138 -6.03 -7.51 6.64
CA ALA A 138 -5.76 -7.27 5.23
C ALA A 138 -6.41 -5.96 4.81
N LEU A 139 -5.59 -5.05 4.31
CA LEU A 139 -6.03 -3.75 3.78
C LEU A 139 -5.97 -3.79 2.26
N GLN A 140 -6.99 -3.21 1.62
CA GLN A 140 -7.04 -3.12 0.16
C GLN A 140 -7.31 -1.69 -0.27
N ALA A 141 -6.58 -1.22 -1.26
CA ALA A 141 -6.77 0.09 -1.84
C ALA A 141 -8.00 0.11 -2.74
N SER A 142 -8.81 1.15 -2.61
CA SER A 142 -9.90 1.44 -3.53
C SER A 142 -9.48 2.48 -4.57
N LEU A 143 -8.57 3.37 -4.20
CA LEU A 143 -8.04 4.42 -5.07
C LEU A 143 -6.56 4.63 -4.79
N LEU A 144 -5.77 4.71 -5.83
CA LEU A 144 -4.38 5.12 -5.75
C LEU A 144 -4.10 6.16 -6.84
N VAL A 145 -3.70 7.34 -6.42
CA VAL A 145 -3.26 8.41 -7.32
C VAL A 145 -1.78 8.65 -7.07
N VAL A 146 -0.94 8.30 -8.02
CA VAL A 146 0.50 8.49 -7.91
C VAL A 146 0.88 9.81 -8.57
N ASP A 147 1.62 10.63 -7.85
CA ASP A 147 2.14 11.90 -8.38
C ASP A 147 3.53 11.65 -8.94
N GLU A 148 3.65 11.76 -10.26
CA GLU A 148 4.92 11.61 -10.96
C GLU A 148 5.54 12.96 -11.39
N SER A 149 5.00 14.08 -10.89
CA SER A 149 5.43 15.41 -11.31
C SER A 149 6.92 15.67 -11.08
N ASP A 150 7.48 15.13 -10.00
CA ASP A 150 8.88 15.29 -9.65
C ASP A 150 9.78 14.18 -10.21
N GLN A 151 9.21 13.23 -10.93
CA GLN A 151 9.98 12.14 -11.51
C GLN A 151 10.66 12.59 -12.79
N ARG A 152 11.96 12.32 -12.88
CA ARG A 152 12.68 12.56 -14.12
C ARG A 152 12.28 11.54 -15.16
N PRO A 153 12.16 11.94 -16.42
CA PRO A 153 11.95 10.97 -17.49
C PRO A 153 13.02 9.87 -17.41
N ALA A 154 12.57 8.67 -17.64
CA ALA A 154 13.53 7.57 -17.71
C ALA A 154 14.50 7.86 -18.82
N LEU A 155 15.72 8.13 -18.61
CA LEU A 155 16.51 8.54 -19.54
C LEU A 155 17.58 8.31 -19.67
N SER A 156 17.39 7.98 -19.91
CA SER A 156 18.26 8.13 -20.15
C SER A 156 18.82 9.17 -20.53
N GLY A 157 18.59 9.38 -20.71
CA GLY A 157 19.17 10.21 -21.03
C GLY A 157 19.46 11.24 -20.36
N CYS A 158 19.51 11.37 -19.84
CA CYS A 158 19.99 12.39 -19.43
C CYS A 158 21.29 12.38 -19.09
N PHE A 159 21.69 11.87 -19.22
CA PHE A 159 22.65 12.12 -19.04
C PHE A 159 23.28 12.53 -19.74
N GLY A 160 23.26 12.56 -20.18
CA GLY A 160 23.78 13.09 -20.67
C GLY A 160 23.82 14.14 -20.59
N GLU A 161 23.55 14.41 -20.60
CA GLU A 161 23.67 15.26 -20.53
C GLU A 161 23.89 15.74 -19.67
N ASP A 162 23.92 15.74 -19.37
CA ASP A 162 24.21 16.08 -18.70
C ASP A 162 24.83 15.79 -18.28
N ALA A 163 24.97 15.23 -18.47
CA ALA A 163 25.47 14.98 -18.41
C ALA A 163 25.99 15.11 -18.63
N LEU A 164 26.16 15.35 -18.78
CA LEU A 164 26.63 15.59 -19.26
C LEU A 164 27.07 15.99 -19.27
#